data_91d878df43b9c1c928f30ad488d762da
#
_entry.id   91d878df43b9c1c928f30ad488d762da
#
_cell.length_a   1.000
_cell.length_b   1.000
_cell.length_c   1.000
_cell.angle_alpha   90.00
_cell.angle_beta   90.00
_cell.angle_gamma   90.00
#
_symmetry.space_group_name_H-M   'P 1'
#
loop_
_entity.id
_entity.type
_entity.pdbx_description
1 polymer ?
#
loop_
_entity_poly.entity_id
_entity_poly.type
_entity_poly.pdbx_seq_one_letter_code
_entity_poly.pdbx_strand_id
1 'polypeptide(L)'
;MSDIKEFNLIDVRNNSSIVNDLNNVYKLWGYEEISPSFINNLETIKGREVIDGDELIGIVSNSSLCLRPEMTTSIVKLTSTRLLNKKRPIRLFNSGIVFNKKQSYKNTFKFQENLQSGIELISYDTQYPEIEVINILFDAIDNINLKNSCNLTLLVSTTKIMDLILFNYKNNNYEEIKKCMVNLDQESLDKLNIDNNDKAILKELLFTRGEPAIILKKLKNVYGNNNVIEELDCLFNTLSKISKKYNIKIQLDPTYQPHLNLYAGIVFQLICDNKNVKTIIAKGGRYDELVRYFNPNEKIINGIGFTISIDNLRELIVEKSQTKKKVLLLFKDSYLLDKGINEQKALQKKGIITILYLNPCNENSKANILMKEHNCTEIQWIK
;
A
#
# COMPACT_ATOMS: atom_id res chain seq x y z
N MET A 1 -13.95 -9.50 24.12
CA MET A 1 -12.54 -9.76 23.84
C MET A 1 -12.18 -8.89 22.64
N SER A 2 -11.15 -8.05 22.76
CA SER A 2 -10.58 -7.31 21.62
C SER A 2 -10.05 -8.34 20.64
N ASP A 3 -10.53 -8.33 19.37
CA ASP A 3 -10.00 -9.18 18.30
C ASP A 3 -8.59 -8.68 17.91
N ILE A 4 -7.62 -8.88 18.80
CA ILE A 4 -6.21 -8.69 18.47
C ILE A 4 -5.84 -9.83 17.52
N LYS A 5 -5.42 -9.50 16.32
CA LYS A 5 -5.07 -10.46 15.27
C LYS A 5 -3.70 -11.04 15.56
N GLU A 6 -3.66 -12.32 15.90
CA GLU A 6 -2.42 -13.08 15.99
C GLU A 6 -2.12 -13.76 14.64
N PHE A 7 -0.86 -13.77 14.23
CA PHE A 7 -0.43 -14.41 13.00
C PHE A 7 0.14 -15.80 13.28
N ASN A 8 -0.24 -16.77 12.46
CA ASN A 8 0.40 -18.07 12.45
C ASN A 8 1.78 -18.02 11.76
N LEU A 9 2.56 -19.09 11.84
CA LEU A 9 3.91 -19.15 11.27
C LEU A 9 3.95 -18.99 9.75
N ILE A 10 2.89 -19.40 9.06
CA ILE A 10 2.77 -19.27 7.59
C ILE A 10 2.55 -17.81 7.23
N ASP A 11 1.65 -17.12 7.94
CA ASP A 11 1.38 -15.69 7.74
C ASP A 11 2.64 -14.87 7.94
N VAL A 12 3.39 -15.13 9.02
CA VAL A 12 4.66 -14.43 9.30
C VAL A 12 5.66 -14.63 8.19
N ARG A 13 5.79 -15.86 7.69
CA ARG A 13 6.69 -16.19 6.57
C ARG A 13 6.27 -15.47 5.29
N ASN A 14 4.98 -15.53 4.97
CA ASN A 14 4.43 -14.88 3.78
C ASN A 14 4.61 -13.35 3.85
N ASN A 15 4.31 -12.74 5.00
CA ASN A 15 4.55 -11.30 5.21
C ASN A 15 6.02 -10.92 4.98
N SER A 16 6.95 -11.68 5.56
CA SER A 16 8.39 -11.44 5.39
C SER A 16 8.83 -11.58 3.94
N SER A 17 8.31 -12.59 3.21
CA SER A 17 8.61 -12.77 1.79
C SER A 17 8.10 -11.61 0.96
N ILE A 18 6.83 -11.21 1.15
CA ILE A 18 6.21 -10.09 0.43
C ILE A 18 7.01 -8.81 0.66
N VAL A 19 7.30 -8.49 1.92
CA VAL A 19 8.07 -7.29 2.28
C VAL A 19 9.44 -7.29 1.60
N ASN A 20 10.15 -8.42 1.61
CA ASN A 20 11.47 -8.52 0.97
C ASN A 20 11.36 -8.34 -0.56
N ASP A 21 10.37 -8.96 -1.21
CA ASP A 21 10.17 -8.87 -2.65
C ASP A 21 9.86 -7.41 -3.05
N LEU A 22 8.99 -6.71 -2.30
CA LEU A 22 8.67 -5.29 -2.53
C LEU A 22 9.88 -4.38 -2.29
N ASN A 23 10.57 -4.54 -1.17
CA ASN A 23 11.75 -3.73 -0.83
C ASN A 23 12.86 -3.86 -1.88
N ASN A 24 13.04 -5.05 -2.47
CA ASN A 24 14.01 -5.26 -3.54
C ASN A 24 13.64 -4.46 -4.78
N VAL A 25 12.37 -4.41 -5.18
CA VAL A 25 11.92 -3.58 -6.30
C VAL A 25 12.20 -2.10 -6.03
N TYR A 26 11.83 -1.60 -4.85
CA TYR A 26 12.06 -0.19 -4.51
C TYR A 26 13.55 0.19 -4.54
N LYS A 27 14.44 -0.68 -4.04
CA LYS A 27 15.89 -0.47 -4.10
C LYS A 27 16.41 -0.41 -5.53
N LEU A 28 15.88 -1.26 -6.43
CA LEU A 28 16.25 -1.25 -7.85
C LEU A 28 15.81 0.05 -8.54
N TRP A 29 14.74 0.69 -8.08
CA TRP A 29 14.30 2.00 -8.53
C TRP A 29 15.05 3.17 -7.87
N GLY A 30 16.04 2.89 -7.01
CA GLY A 30 16.88 3.91 -6.35
C GLY A 30 16.22 4.56 -5.13
N TYR A 31 15.22 3.92 -4.53
CA TYR A 31 14.63 4.37 -3.29
C TYR A 31 15.43 3.85 -2.09
N GLU A 32 15.58 4.69 -1.07
CA GLU A 32 16.29 4.37 0.17
C GLU A 32 15.32 4.04 1.30
N GLU A 33 15.68 3.04 2.10
CA GLU A 33 14.85 2.61 3.22
C GLU A 33 14.89 3.62 4.37
N ILE A 34 13.72 3.92 4.93
CA ILE A 34 13.56 4.76 6.11
C ILE A 34 12.65 4.09 7.13
N SER A 35 12.91 4.34 8.41
CA SER A 35 12.08 3.82 9.50
C SER A 35 11.55 4.97 10.36
N PRO A 36 10.35 5.48 10.06
CA PRO A 36 9.71 6.50 10.89
C PRO A 36 9.24 5.93 12.22
N SER A 37 9.13 6.79 13.26
CA SER A 37 8.67 6.38 14.58
C SER A 37 7.24 5.81 14.56
N PHE A 38 6.97 4.83 15.44
CA PHE A 38 5.62 4.34 15.70
C PHE A 38 4.76 5.34 16.47
N ILE A 39 5.40 6.22 17.24
CA ILE A 39 4.75 7.21 18.10
C ILE A 39 4.84 8.57 17.42
N ASN A 40 3.71 9.22 17.27
CA ASN A 40 3.58 10.55 16.70
C ASN A 40 2.99 11.53 17.71
N ASN A 41 3.27 12.82 17.52
CA ASN A 41 2.57 13.89 18.21
C ASN A 41 1.16 14.04 17.62
N LEU A 42 0.16 14.05 18.48
CA LEU A 42 -1.25 14.14 18.11
C LEU A 42 -1.55 15.43 17.31
N GLU A 43 -0.94 16.55 17.69
CA GLU A 43 -1.09 17.83 16.98
C GLU A 43 -0.58 17.75 15.53
N THR A 44 0.49 16.99 15.29
CA THR A 44 1.04 16.79 13.95
C THR A 44 0.03 16.09 13.03
N ILE A 45 -0.80 15.21 13.57
CA ILE A 45 -1.80 14.43 12.83
C ILE A 45 -3.14 15.19 12.76
N LYS A 46 -3.64 15.71 13.90
CA LYS A 46 -4.94 16.41 13.99
C LYS A 46 -4.95 17.78 13.30
N GLY A 47 -3.84 18.51 13.34
CA GLY A 47 -3.76 19.89 12.86
C GLY A 47 -4.09 20.09 11.38
N ARG A 48 -4.39 19.02 10.65
CA ARG A 48 -4.75 19.04 9.22
C ARG A 48 -5.97 18.20 8.85
N GLU A 49 -6.72 17.72 9.82
CA GLU A 49 -7.87 16.84 9.54
C GLU A 49 -7.51 15.67 8.59
N VAL A 50 -6.23 15.23 8.62
CA VAL A 50 -5.75 14.13 7.78
C VAL A 50 -6.49 12.86 8.10
N ILE A 51 -6.81 12.67 9.39
CA ILE A 51 -7.55 11.52 9.91
C ILE A 51 -8.52 12.02 10.97
N ASP A 52 -9.73 11.47 10.99
CA ASP A 52 -10.70 11.73 12.04
C ASP A 52 -10.07 11.37 13.40
N GLY A 53 -10.18 12.30 14.36
CA GLY A 53 -9.65 12.11 15.71
C GLY A 53 -10.18 10.84 16.40
N ASP A 54 -11.37 10.40 16.01
CA ASP A 54 -11.99 9.18 16.52
C ASP A 54 -11.34 7.88 15.99
N GLU A 55 -10.58 7.96 14.90
CA GLU A 55 -9.82 6.82 14.36
C GLU A 55 -8.42 6.65 14.98
N LEU A 56 -7.95 7.64 15.76
CA LEU A 56 -6.62 7.64 16.35
C LEU A 56 -6.55 6.81 17.64
N ILE A 57 -5.42 6.14 17.85
CA ILE A 57 -5.11 5.41 19.08
C ILE A 57 -4.15 6.27 19.91
N GLY A 58 -4.70 6.93 20.92
CA GLY A 58 -3.92 7.75 21.86
C GLY A 58 -3.12 6.93 22.87
N ILE A 59 -2.05 7.51 23.41
CA ILE A 59 -1.23 6.91 24.46
C ILE A 59 -1.71 7.43 25.81
N VAL A 60 -2.15 6.54 26.69
CA VAL A 60 -2.77 6.88 27.98
C VAL A 60 -1.80 7.67 28.90
N SER A 61 -0.51 7.35 28.88
CA SER A 61 0.50 8.03 29.73
C SER A 61 0.82 9.45 29.24
N ASN A 62 0.47 9.80 28.02
CA ASN A 62 0.67 11.15 27.47
C ASN A 62 -0.37 11.45 26.38
N SER A 63 -1.35 12.29 26.70
CA SER A 63 -2.46 12.65 25.82
C SER A 63 -2.06 13.43 24.57
N SER A 64 -0.81 13.93 24.49
CA SER A 64 -0.29 14.57 23.27
C SER A 64 0.31 13.60 22.25
N LEU A 65 0.35 12.30 22.57
CA LEU A 65 0.95 11.28 21.73
C LEU A 65 -0.08 10.25 21.25
N CYS A 66 0.13 9.73 20.05
CA CYS A 66 -0.66 8.65 19.46
C CYS A 66 0.23 7.64 18.72
N LEU A 67 -0.30 6.45 18.47
CA LEU A 67 0.29 5.52 17.53
C LEU A 67 0.06 6.02 16.10
N ARG A 68 1.06 5.82 15.22
CA ARG A 68 0.98 6.30 13.82
C ARG A 68 -0.17 5.62 13.06
N PRO A 69 -1.11 6.38 12.52
CA PRO A 69 -2.23 5.83 11.73
C PRO A 69 -1.86 5.58 10.27
N GLU A 70 -0.82 6.24 9.78
CA GLU A 70 -0.24 6.14 8.44
C GLU A 70 1.26 6.51 8.47
N MET A 71 1.99 6.31 7.37
CA MET A 71 3.45 6.51 7.35
C MET A 71 3.86 7.81 6.66
N THR A 72 3.10 8.29 5.69
CA THR A 72 3.45 9.43 4.83
C THR A 72 3.75 10.70 5.61
N THR A 73 2.89 11.07 6.56
CA THR A 73 3.09 12.26 7.41
C THR A 73 4.39 12.18 8.20
N SER A 74 4.68 11.01 8.77
CA SER A 74 5.92 10.79 9.52
C SER A 74 7.16 10.87 8.63
N ILE A 75 7.10 10.32 7.41
CA ILE A 75 8.19 10.37 6.44
C ILE A 75 8.41 11.80 5.95
N VAL A 76 7.35 12.52 5.56
CA VAL A 76 7.46 13.92 5.12
C VAL A 76 8.04 14.80 6.23
N LYS A 77 7.62 14.62 7.48
CA LYS A 77 8.21 15.33 8.64
C LYS A 77 9.72 15.06 8.77
N LEU A 78 10.18 13.83 8.51
CA LEU A 78 11.60 13.51 8.56
C LEU A 78 12.41 14.26 7.50
N THR A 79 11.81 14.58 6.34
CA THR A 79 12.50 15.37 5.30
C THR A 79 12.81 16.79 5.73
N SER A 80 11.97 17.37 6.61
CA SER A 80 12.17 18.72 7.18
C SER A 80 13.05 18.76 8.43
N THR A 81 13.43 17.61 8.97
CA THR A 81 14.23 17.52 10.20
C THR A 81 15.56 16.81 9.97
N ARG A 82 15.51 15.52 9.68
CA ARG A 82 16.73 14.67 9.56
C ARG A 82 17.35 14.67 8.17
N LEU A 83 16.57 15.00 7.13
CA LEU A 83 16.97 14.93 5.74
C LEU A 83 17.05 16.30 5.06
N LEU A 84 17.13 17.40 5.82
CA LEU A 84 17.22 18.77 5.30
C LEU A 84 18.30 18.94 4.24
N ASN A 85 19.49 18.39 4.48
CA ASN A 85 20.65 18.51 3.60
C ASN A 85 20.70 17.46 2.49
N LYS A 86 19.72 16.57 2.40
CA LYS A 86 19.68 15.56 1.34
C LYS A 86 19.34 16.22 0.01
N LYS A 87 20.09 15.85 -1.05
CA LYS A 87 19.82 16.33 -2.42
C LYS A 87 18.41 15.93 -2.86
N ARG A 88 17.74 16.84 -3.57
CA ARG A 88 16.43 16.61 -4.17
C ARG A 88 16.57 16.00 -5.58
N PRO A 89 15.64 15.16 -6.05
CA PRO A 89 14.47 14.63 -5.33
C PRO A 89 14.86 13.62 -4.24
N ILE A 90 14.02 13.50 -3.23
CA ILE A 90 14.16 12.48 -2.18
C ILE A 90 13.29 11.29 -2.54
N ARG A 91 13.89 10.10 -2.64
CA ARG A 91 13.25 8.82 -2.90
C ARG A 91 13.36 7.94 -1.66
N LEU A 92 12.23 7.67 -1.02
CA LEU A 92 12.19 6.88 0.22
C LEU A 92 11.20 5.75 0.11
N PHE A 93 11.46 4.64 0.81
CA PHE A 93 10.47 3.59 1.03
C PHE A 93 10.47 3.15 2.48
N ASN A 94 9.35 2.60 2.91
CA ASN A 94 9.18 2.01 4.23
C ASN A 94 8.26 0.80 4.17
N SER A 95 8.58 -0.21 4.97
CA SER A 95 7.66 -1.31 5.28
C SER A 95 7.46 -1.36 6.78
N GLY A 96 6.21 -1.29 7.25
CA GLY A 96 5.95 -1.22 8.67
C GLY A 96 4.46 -1.28 9.03
N ILE A 97 4.20 -1.32 10.34
CA ILE A 97 2.87 -1.41 10.91
C ILE A 97 2.29 -0.02 11.12
N VAL A 98 1.03 0.15 10.78
CA VAL A 98 0.19 1.30 11.14
C VAL A 98 -0.98 0.85 12.01
N PHE A 99 -1.52 1.76 12.80
CA PHE A 99 -2.48 1.45 13.86
C PHE A 99 -3.74 2.26 13.66
N ASN A 100 -4.88 1.59 13.50
CA ASN A 100 -6.16 2.21 13.25
C ASN A 100 -7.23 1.72 14.22
N LYS A 101 -8.16 2.59 14.55
CA LYS A 101 -9.34 2.30 15.34
C LYS A 101 -10.56 2.47 14.45
N LYS A 102 -11.39 1.43 14.31
CA LYS A 102 -12.64 1.51 13.55
C LYS A 102 -13.81 1.27 14.47
N GLN A 103 -14.86 2.07 14.31
CA GLN A 103 -16.11 1.85 15.00
C GLN A 103 -16.85 0.64 14.39
N SER A 104 -17.28 -0.27 15.24
CA SER A 104 -18.11 -1.42 14.87
C SER A 104 -19.59 -1.06 14.94
N TYR A 105 -20.45 -1.82 14.26
CA TYR A 105 -21.92 -1.65 14.28
C TYR A 105 -22.58 -1.67 15.67
N LYS A 106 -21.84 -2.10 16.71
CA LYS A 106 -22.33 -2.18 18.11
C LYS A 106 -21.78 -1.06 19.01
N ASN A 107 -21.36 0.08 18.46
CA ASN A 107 -20.66 1.15 19.19
C ASN A 107 -19.41 0.67 19.97
N THR A 108 -18.83 -0.45 19.58
CA THR A 108 -17.54 -0.92 20.08
C THR A 108 -16.45 -0.53 19.09
N PHE A 109 -15.25 -0.33 19.60
CA PHE A 109 -14.09 -0.03 18.76
C PHE A 109 -13.31 -1.31 18.48
N LYS A 110 -12.92 -1.47 17.22
CA LYS A 110 -11.99 -2.51 16.78
C LYS A 110 -10.64 -1.87 16.49
N PHE A 111 -9.61 -2.31 17.19
CA PHE A 111 -8.23 -1.89 16.96
C PHE A 111 -7.60 -2.78 15.89
N GLN A 112 -6.87 -2.18 14.95
CA GLN A 112 -6.25 -2.89 13.85
C GLN A 112 -4.79 -2.50 13.72
N GLU A 113 -3.94 -3.50 13.65
CA GLU A 113 -2.56 -3.40 13.19
C GLU A 113 -2.53 -3.82 11.72
N ASN A 114 -2.06 -2.94 10.84
CA ASN A 114 -2.01 -3.20 9.42
C ASN A 114 -0.56 -3.10 8.94
N LEU A 115 -0.02 -4.19 8.43
CA LEU A 115 1.31 -4.19 7.83
C LEU A 115 1.21 -3.60 6.42
N GLN A 116 2.01 -2.57 6.16
CA GLN A 116 2.02 -1.82 4.90
C GLN A 116 3.44 -1.69 4.36
N SER A 117 3.55 -1.53 3.06
CA SER A 117 4.79 -1.19 2.37
C SER A 117 4.53 -0.13 1.31
N GLY A 118 5.41 0.87 1.18
CA GLY A 118 5.18 1.94 0.21
C GLY A 118 6.39 2.80 -0.05
N ILE A 119 6.25 3.68 -1.02
CA ILE A 119 7.27 4.64 -1.45
C ILE A 119 6.76 6.07 -1.35
N GLU A 120 7.72 7.00 -1.18
CA GLU A 120 7.48 8.44 -1.20
C GLU A 120 8.53 9.12 -2.08
N LEU A 121 8.09 9.86 -3.10
CA LEU A 121 8.87 10.73 -3.96
C LEU A 121 8.58 12.17 -3.58
N ILE A 122 9.58 12.89 -3.07
CA ILE A 122 9.39 14.20 -2.44
C ILE A 122 10.36 15.22 -3.06
N SER A 123 9.87 16.46 -3.27
CA SER A 123 10.61 17.59 -3.82
C SER A 123 11.27 17.25 -5.16
N TYR A 124 10.47 16.73 -6.09
CA TYR A 124 10.90 16.39 -7.44
C TYR A 124 10.71 17.56 -8.42
N ASP A 125 11.56 17.61 -9.43
CA ASP A 125 11.45 18.53 -10.56
C ASP A 125 11.28 17.73 -11.85
N THR A 126 10.11 17.10 -12.00
CA THR A 126 9.72 16.32 -13.17
C THR A 126 8.27 16.61 -13.52
N GLN A 127 7.96 16.55 -14.82
CA GLN A 127 6.64 16.89 -15.32
C GLN A 127 5.61 15.79 -15.02
N TYR A 128 6.03 14.52 -14.94
CA TYR A 128 5.12 13.37 -14.80
C TYR A 128 5.59 12.37 -13.74
N PRO A 129 5.66 12.79 -12.46
CA PRO A 129 6.09 11.90 -11.36
C PRO A 129 5.11 10.75 -11.14
N GLU A 130 3.84 10.93 -11.50
CA GLU A 130 2.81 9.92 -11.42
C GLU A 130 3.16 8.68 -12.24
N ILE A 131 3.84 8.87 -13.38
CA ILE A 131 4.26 7.76 -14.25
C ILE A 131 5.35 6.94 -13.56
N GLU A 132 6.35 7.57 -12.92
CA GLU A 132 7.38 6.86 -12.15
C GLU A 132 6.73 6.04 -11.03
N VAL A 133 5.90 6.68 -10.21
CA VAL A 133 5.30 6.07 -9.01
C VAL A 133 4.35 4.92 -9.37
N ILE A 134 3.51 5.09 -10.38
CA ILE A 134 2.58 4.03 -10.83
C ILE A 134 3.34 2.88 -11.49
N ASN A 135 4.41 3.17 -12.24
CA ASN A 135 5.22 2.12 -12.85
C ASN A 135 5.93 1.26 -11.79
N ILE A 136 6.45 1.90 -10.71
CA ILE A 136 7.01 1.18 -9.55
C ILE A 136 5.94 0.30 -8.88
N LEU A 137 4.72 0.81 -8.73
CA LEU A 137 3.61 0.02 -8.19
C LEU A 137 3.34 -1.22 -9.05
N PHE A 138 3.35 -1.08 -10.38
CA PHE A 138 3.13 -2.21 -11.29
C PHE A 138 4.28 -3.23 -11.22
N ASP A 139 5.54 -2.78 -11.24
CA ASP A 139 6.71 -3.65 -11.06
C ASP A 139 6.67 -4.37 -9.71
N ALA A 140 6.28 -3.67 -8.64
CA ALA A 140 6.18 -4.24 -7.31
C ALA A 140 5.14 -5.36 -7.23
N ILE A 141 4.00 -5.17 -7.87
CA ILE A 141 2.92 -6.17 -7.89
C ILE A 141 3.23 -7.33 -8.84
N ASP A 142 3.86 -7.06 -9.99
CA ASP A 142 4.27 -8.11 -10.94
C ASP A 142 5.29 -9.06 -10.32
N ASN A 143 6.18 -8.54 -9.45
CA ASN A 143 7.15 -9.35 -8.72
C ASN A 143 6.52 -10.23 -7.62
N ILE A 144 5.23 -10.00 -7.29
CA ILE A 144 4.48 -10.81 -6.33
C ILE A 144 3.71 -11.90 -7.09
N ASN A 145 3.85 -13.15 -6.65
CA ASN A 145 3.17 -14.29 -7.26
C ASN A 145 1.68 -14.34 -6.85
N LEU A 146 0.86 -13.53 -7.51
CA LEU A 146 -0.59 -13.51 -7.28
C LEU A 146 -1.29 -14.75 -7.86
N LYS A 147 -2.43 -15.11 -7.29
CA LYS A 147 -3.32 -16.17 -7.83
C LYS A 147 -3.78 -15.78 -9.24
N ASN A 148 -3.82 -16.74 -10.16
CA ASN A 148 -4.26 -16.52 -11.55
C ASN A 148 -5.68 -15.98 -11.70
N SER A 149 -6.51 -16.10 -10.64
CA SER A 149 -7.86 -15.54 -10.59
C SER A 149 -7.92 -14.05 -10.26
N CYS A 150 -6.79 -13.42 -9.97
CA CYS A 150 -6.72 -11.99 -9.65
C CYS A 150 -6.76 -11.15 -10.93
N ASN A 151 -7.83 -10.35 -11.08
CA ASN A 151 -7.93 -9.34 -12.11
C ASN A 151 -7.62 -7.97 -11.51
N LEU A 152 -6.58 -7.32 -12.00
CA LEU A 152 -6.12 -6.05 -11.45
C LEU A 152 -6.73 -4.86 -12.20
N THR A 153 -7.18 -3.86 -11.45
CA THR A 153 -7.69 -2.60 -11.98
C THR A 153 -7.08 -1.44 -11.20
N LEU A 154 -6.38 -0.54 -11.89
CA LEU A 154 -5.97 0.75 -11.35
C LEU A 154 -7.10 1.75 -11.56
N LEU A 155 -7.76 2.13 -10.48
CA LEU A 155 -8.71 3.23 -10.47
C LEU A 155 -7.95 4.53 -10.24
N VAL A 156 -8.13 5.50 -11.11
CA VAL A 156 -7.45 6.81 -11.03
C VAL A 156 -8.49 7.92 -11.02
N SER A 157 -8.22 8.96 -10.26
CA SER A 157 -8.96 10.22 -10.24
C SER A 157 -8.01 11.40 -10.02
N THR A 158 -8.56 12.58 -9.99
CA THR A 158 -7.87 13.78 -9.50
C THR A 158 -8.87 14.69 -8.80
N THR A 159 -8.44 15.33 -7.71
CA THR A 159 -9.27 16.33 -7.01
C THR A 159 -9.67 17.47 -7.94
N LYS A 160 -8.85 17.78 -8.95
CA LYS A 160 -9.12 18.82 -9.97
C LYS A 160 -10.39 18.55 -10.79
N ILE A 161 -10.77 17.28 -11.02
CA ILE A 161 -12.04 16.96 -11.71
C ILE A 161 -13.23 17.37 -10.85
N MET A 162 -13.19 17.07 -9.56
CA MET A 162 -14.26 17.48 -8.64
C MET A 162 -14.37 19.00 -8.59
N ASP A 163 -13.24 19.71 -8.54
CA ASP A 163 -13.22 21.18 -8.60
C ASP A 163 -13.82 21.71 -9.91
N LEU A 164 -13.56 21.03 -11.04
CA LEU A 164 -14.14 21.34 -12.34
C LEU A 164 -15.65 21.13 -12.34
N ILE A 165 -16.13 19.99 -11.83
CA ILE A 165 -17.56 19.67 -11.73
C ILE A 165 -18.28 20.70 -10.85
N LEU A 166 -17.66 21.10 -9.73
CA LEU A 166 -18.26 21.99 -8.75
C LEU A 166 -18.04 23.48 -9.03
N PHE A 167 -17.32 23.82 -10.10
CA PHE A 167 -16.93 25.20 -10.39
C PHE A 167 -18.11 26.18 -10.42
N ASN A 168 -19.22 25.79 -11.04
CA ASN A 168 -20.43 26.62 -11.18
C ASN A 168 -21.27 26.72 -9.90
N TYR A 169 -20.97 25.88 -8.87
CA TYR A 169 -21.75 25.79 -7.64
C TYR A 169 -21.04 26.42 -6.42
N LYS A 170 -19.91 27.12 -6.62
CA LYS A 170 -19.08 27.68 -5.53
C LYS A 170 -19.84 28.58 -4.55
N ASN A 171 -20.89 29.24 -5.01
CA ASN A 171 -21.69 30.15 -4.20
C ASN A 171 -22.95 29.51 -3.60
N ASN A 172 -23.39 28.37 -4.11
CA ASN A 172 -24.61 27.69 -3.67
C ASN A 172 -24.46 26.16 -3.78
N ASN A 173 -24.83 25.44 -2.73
CA ASN A 173 -24.92 23.98 -2.68
C ASN A 173 -23.57 23.22 -2.93
N TYR A 174 -22.41 23.90 -2.87
CA TYR A 174 -21.11 23.29 -3.16
C TYR A 174 -20.83 22.05 -2.30
N GLU A 175 -20.94 22.17 -0.98
CA GLU A 175 -20.64 21.08 -0.05
C GLU A 175 -21.65 19.95 -0.14
N GLU A 176 -22.95 20.29 -0.34
CA GLU A 176 -24.01 19.30 -0.49
C GLU A 176 -23.84 18.50 -1.78
N ILE A 177 -23.55 19.16 -2.90
CA ILE A 177 -23.30 18.47 -4.19
C ILE A 177 -22.05 17.61 -4.06
N LYS A 178 -20.95 18.14 -3.51
CA LYS A 178 -19.72 17.40 -3.28
C LYS A 178 -19.98 16.13 -2.48
N LYS A 179 -20.73 16.24 -1.39
CA LYS A 179 -21.11 15.12 -0.53
C LYS A 179 -21.94 14.08 -1.29
N CYS A 180 -22.91 14.51 -2.10
CA CYS A 180 -23.71 13.61 -2.94
C CYS A 180 -22.82 12.88 -3.96
N MET A 181 -21.91 13.61 -4.64
CA MET A 181 -21.01 13.03 -5.64
C MET A 181 -20.05 12.00 -5.04
N VAL A 182 -19.42 12.31 -3.90
CA VAL A 182 -18.47 11.42 -3.22
C VAL A 182 -19.16 10.16 -2.66
N ASN A 183 -20.36 10.30 -2.13
CA ASN A 183 -21.13 9.21 -1.55
C ASN A 183 -21.98 8.44 -2.59
N LEU A 184 -21.98 8.87 -3.85
CA LEU A 184 -22.84 8.33 -4.91
C LEU A 184 -24.34 8.39 -4.54
N ASP A 185 -24.73 9.46 -3.82
CA ASP A 185 -26.07 9.64 -3.27
C ASP A 185 -26.98 10.41 -4.25
N GLN A 186 -27.57 9.66 -5.15
CA GLN A 186 -28.51 10.21 -6.13
C GLN A 186 -29.78 10.76 -5.48
N GLU A 187 -30.27 10.13 -4.42
CA GLU A 187 -31.52 10.52 -3.77
C GLU A 187 -31.42 11.90 -3.09
N SER A 188 -30.31 12.16 -2.39
CA SER A 188 -30.02 13.47 -1.83
C SER A 188 -29.79 14.54 -2.91
N LEU A 189 -29.09 14.17 -4.02
CA LEU A 189 -28.90 15.07 -5.15
C LEU A 189 -30.21 15.51 -5.78
N ASP A 190 -31.19 14.63 -5.86
CA ASP A 190 -32.53 14.95 -6.40
C ASP A 190 -33.29 15.99 -5.56
N LYS A 191 -33.03 16.03 -4.25
CA LYS A 191 -33.69 16.96 -3.30
C LYS A 191 -33.05 18.36 -3.31
N LEU A 192 -31.85 18.51 -3.90
CA LEU A 192 -31.20 19.82 -3.94
C LEU A 192 -31.96 20.79 -4.85
N ASN A 193 -31.97 22.07 -4.45
CA ASN A 193 -32.55 23.13 -5.25
C ASN A 193 -31.53 23.68 -6.26
N ILE A 194 -31.30 22.94 -7.35
CA ILE A 194 -30.45 23.29 -8.48
C ILE A 194 -31.20 23.09 -9.80
N ASP A 195 -30.70 23.66 -10.89
CA ASP A 195 -31.32 23.54 -12.22
C ASP A 195 -31.45 22.07 -12.66
N ASN A 196 -32.54 21.78 -13.41
CA ASN A 196 -32.82 20.41 -13.85
C ASN A 196 -31.78 19.87 -14.83
N ASN A 197 -31.20 20.72 -15.70
CA ASN A 197 -30.15 20.29 -16.62
C ASN A 197 -28.88 19.94 -15.82
N ASP A 198 -28.54 20.76 -14.82
CA ASP A 198 -27.42 20.49 -13.93
C ASP A 198 -27.60 19.18 -13.14
N LYS A 199 -28.83 18.93 -12.63
CA LYS A 199 -29.16 17.66 -12.00
C LYS A 199 -28.93 16.47 -12.94
N ALA A 200 -29.38 16.59 -14.18
CA ALA A 200 -29.21 15.51 -15.17
C ALA A 200 -27.72 15.23 -15.44
N ILE A 201 -26.89 16.27 -15.59
CA ILE A 201 -25.44 16.14 -15.78
C ILE A 201 -24.78 15.50 -14.56
N LEU A 202 -25.07 16.00 -13.36
CA LEU A 202 -24.49 15.47 -12.13
C LEU A 202 -24.88 14.01 -11.88
N LYS A 203 -26.12 13.62 -12.17
CA LYS A 203 -26.59 12.23 -12.11
C LYS A 203 -25.85 11.31 -13.10
N GLU A 204 -25.65 11.77 -14.33
CA GLU A 204 -24.86 11.02 -15.30
C GLU A 204 -23.43 10.83 -14.78
N LEU A 205 -22.83 11.86 -14.23
CA LEU A 205 -21.46 11.83 -13.69
C LEU A 205 -21.32 10.91 -12.47
N LEU A 206 -22.35 10.76 -11.61
CA LEU A 206 -22.34 9.84 -10.47
C LEU A 206 -21.97 8.41 -10.87
N PHE A 207 -22.39 7.98 -12.06
CA PHE A 207 -22.17 6.61 -12.54
C PHE A 207 -21.15 6.55 -13.69
N THR A 208 -20.55 7.68 -14.04
CA THR A 208 -19.57 7.79 -15.12
C THR A 208 -18.20 7.33 -14.61
N ARG A 209 -17.85 6.07 -14.88
CA ARG A 209 -16.54 5.49 -14.61
C ARG A 209 -16.21 4.45 -15.67
N GLY A 210 -14.92 4.24 -15.96
CA GLY A 210 -14.51 3.23 -16.96
C GLY A 210 -13.24 3.59 -17.69
N GLU A 211 -13.16 3.18 -18.96
CA GLU A 211 -11.99 3.42 -19.78
C GLU A 211 -11.71 4.92 -19.93
N PRO A 212 -10.47 5.38 -19.63
CA PRO A 212 -10.13 6.80 -19.57
C PRO A 212 -10.49 7.59 -20.82
N ALA A 213 -10.20 7.05 -22.01
CA ALA A 213 -10.49 7.73 -23.27
C ALA A 213 -11.99 8.03 -23.46
N ILE A 214 -12.86 7.09 -23.03
CA ILE A 214 -14.32 7.26 -23.11
C ILE A 214 -14.77 8.32 -22.10
N ILE A 215 -14.26 8.26 -20.88
CA ILE A 215 -14.66 9.17 -19.79
C ILE A 215 -14.17 10.59 -20.08
N LEU A 216 -12.93 10.76 -20.53
CA LEU A 216 -12.37 12.06 -20.91
C LEU A 216 -13.16 12.70 -22.05
N LYS A 217 -13.58 11.91 -23.05
CA LYS A 217 -14.45 12.41 -24.12
C LYS A 217 -15.79 12.93 -23.58
N LYS A 218 -16.41 12.22 -22.63
CA LYS A 218 -17.65 12.69 -21.97
C LYS A 218 -17.42 13.98 -21.19
N LEU A 219 -16.36 14.05 -20.37
CA LEU A 219 -16.02 15.26 -19.61
C LEU A 219 -15.73 16.44 -20.53
N LYS A 220 -15.05 16.23 -21.65
CA LYS A 220 -14.78 17.24 -22.66
C LYS A 220 -16.04 17.76 -23.33
N ASN A 221 -17.03 16.91 -23.58
CA ASN A 221 -18.32 17.31 -24.13
C ASN A 221 -19.11 18.20 -23.16
N VAL A 222 -19.00 17.98 -21.84
CA VAL A 222 -19.71 18.74 -20.80
C VAL A 222 -18.98 20.03 -20.44
N TYR A 223 -17.65 19.96 -20.22
CA TYR A 223 -16.86 21.06 -19.67
C TYR A 223 -15.92 21.72 -20.68
N GLY A 224 -15.96 21.30 -21.95
CA GLY A 224 -15.08 21.82 -22.99
C GLY A 224 -13.61 21.36 -22.82
N ASN A 225 -12.75 21.93 -23.67
CA ASN A 225 -11.30 21.75 -23.53
C ASN A 225 -10.80 22.61 -22.36
N ASN A 226 -10.08 21.98 -21.44
CA ASN A 226 -9.42 22.66 -20.33
C ASN A 226 -8.15 21.90 -19.91
N ASN A 227 -7.28 22.59 -19.20
CA ASN A 227 -5.97 22.05 -18.80
C ASN A 227 -6.07 20.74 -17.99
N VAL A 228 -7.13 20.57 -17.17
CA VAL A 228 -7.31 19.35 -16.35
C VAL A 228 -7.53 18.13 -17.24
N ILE A 229 -8.37 18.27 -18.27
CA ILE A 229 -8.67 17.17 -19.20
C ILE A 229 -7.45 16.88 -20.07
N GLU A 230 -6.70 17.89 -20.51
CA GLU A 230 -5.48 17.71 -21.31
C GLU A 230 -4.35 17.04 -20.52
N GLU A 231 -4.11 17.45 -19.26
CA GLU A 231 -3.17 16.81 -18.36
C GLU A 231 -3.49 15.31 -18.17
N LEU A 232 -4.76 15.00 -17.96
CA LEU A 232 -5.22 13.61 -17.79
C LEU A 232 -5.10 12.80 -19.08
N ASP A 233 -5.42 13.37 -20.23
CA ASP A 233 -5.29 12.68 -21.51
C ASP A 233 -3.83 12.29 -21.78
N CYS A 234 -2.89 13.21 -21.55
CA CYS A 234 -1.47 12.95 -21.66
C CYS A 234 -1.00 11.83 -20.68
N LEU A 235 -1.44 11.90 -19.42
CA LEU A 235 -1.13 10.89 -18.41
C LEU A 235 -1.65 9.50 -18.82
N PHE A 236 -2.93 9.40 -19.19
CA PHE A 236 -3.54 8.12 -19.52
C PHE A 236 -3.03 7.52 -20.83
N ASN A 237 -2.65 8.33 -21.81
CA ASN A 237 -1.98 7.86 -23.02
C ASN A 237 -0.67 7.13 -22.72
N THR A 238 0.09 7.59 -21.73
CA THR A 238 1.32 6.93 -21.29
C THR A 238 1.03 5.72 -20.39
N LEU A 239 0.17 5.88 -19.39
CA LEU A 239 -0.18 4.81 -18.45
C LEU A 239 -0.82 3.61 -19.17
N SER A 240 -1.64 3.83 -20.20
CA SER A 240 -2.27 2.75 -20.97
C SER A 240 -1.26 1.89 -21.71
N LYS A 241 -0.13 2.45 -22.14
CA LYS A 241 0.95 1.67 -22.76
C LYS A 241 1.70 0.84 -21.73
N ILE A 242 1.95 1.41 -20.55
CA ILE A 242 2.63 0.72 -19.46
C ILE A 242 1.75 -0.41 -18.91
N SER A 243 0.49 -0.12 -18.59
CA SER A 243 -0.43 -1.07 -17.95
C SER A 243 -0.68 -2.34 -18.77
N LYS A 244 -0.65 -2.25 -20.10
CA LYS A 244 -0.76 -3.40 -21.00
C LYS A 244 0.34 -4.44 -20.77
N LYS A 245 1.56 -4.02 -20.40
CA LYS A 245 2.68 -4.93 -20.12
C LYS A 245 2.43 -5.79 -18.90
N TYR A 246 1.66 -5.26 -17.92
CA TYR A 246 1.37 -5.91 -16.64
C TYR A 246 -0.04 -6.51 -16.60
N ASN A 247 -0.79 -6.47 -17.72
CA ASN A 247 -2.19 -6.91 -17.77
C ASN A 247 -3.07 -6.25 -16.68
N ILE A 248 -2.84 -4.96 -16.41
CA ILE A 248 -3.61 -4.17 -15.45
C ILE A 248 -4.58 -3.27 -16.21
N LYS A 249 -5.88 -3.34 -15.89
CA LYS A 249 -6.89 -2.41 -16.44
C LYS A 249 -6.74 -1.05 -15.78
N ILE A 250 -6.95 0.02 -16.55
CA ILE A 250 -7.03 1.38 -16.00
C ILE A 250 -8.47 1.88 -16.11
N GLN A 251 -8.95 2.50 -15.05
CA GLN A 251 -10.26 3.17 -15.02
C GLN A 251 -10.10 4.59 -14.48
N LEU A 252 -10.78 5.53 -15.13
CA LEU A 252 -10.99 6.87 -14.61
C LEU A 252 -12.36 6.93 -13.92
N ASP A 253 -12.38 7.42 -12.69
CA ASP A 253 -13.61 7.69 -11.94
C ASP A 253 -13.62 9.15 -11.48
N PRO A 254 -14.41 10.03 -12.09
CA PRO A 254 -14.47 11.44 -11.74
C PRO A 254 -14.95 11.73 -10.32
N THR A 255 -15.69 10.81 -9.72
CA THR A 255 -16.27 10.97 -8.38
C THR A 255 -15.40 10.42 -7.27
N TYR A 256 -14.39 9.60 -7.61
CA TYR A 256 -13.51 9.04 -6.61
C TYR A 256 -12.68 10.13 -5.93
N GLN A 257 -12.88 10.24 -4.62
CA GLN A 257 -12.09 11.10 -3.74
C GLN A 257 -11.43 10.25 -2.67
N PRO A 258 -10.20 10.59 -2.26
CA PRO A 258 -9.53 9.86 -1.20
C PRO A 258 -10.22 10.11 0.15
N HIS A 259 -10.20 9.09 1.01
CA HIS A 259 -10.73 9.21 2.38
C HIS A 259 -9.91 10.20 3.25
N LEU A 260 -8.63 10.34 2.96
CA LEU A 260 -7.74 11.24 3.69
C LEU A 260 -7.67 12.60 2.98
N ASN A 261 -7.88 13.69 3.69
CA ASN A 261 -7.69 15.07 3.21
C ASN A 261 -6.20 15.42 2.95
N LEU A 262 -5.37 14.39 2.91
CA LEU A 262 -3.94 14.46 2.62
C LEU A 262 -3.66 14.79 1.15
N TYR A 263 -4.49 14.29 0.24
CA TYR A 263 -4.20 14.30 -1.20
C TYR A 263 -4.74 15.55 -1.90
N ALA A 264 -3.92 16.09 -2.82
CA ALA A 264 -4.28 17.19 -3.70
C ALA A 264 -3.71 16.91 -5.11
N GLY A 265 -4.59 16.71 -6.09
CA GLY A 265 -4.22 16.31 -7.45
C GLY A 265 -4.56 14.84 -7.73
N ILE A 266 -3.66 14.11 -8.40
CA ILE A 266 -3.87 12.71 -8.75
C ILE A 266 -3.99 11.84 -7.51
N VAL A 267 -5.00 10.97 -7.54
CA VAL A 267 -5.24 9.92 -6.54
C VAL A 267 -5.54 8.61 -7.25
N PHE A 268 -5.08 7.50 -6.69
CA PHE A 268 -5.31 6.20 -7.29
C PHE A 268 -5.42 5.09 -6.25
N GLN A 269 -6.06 4.00 -6.66
CA GLN A 269 -6.07 2.75 -5.91
C GLN A 269 -5.97 1.56 -6.86
N LEU A 270 -5.23 0.54 -6.44
CA LEU A 270 -5.14 -0.72 -7.15
C LEU A 270 -6.07 -1.73 -6.49
N ILE A 271 -7.00 -2.25 -7.29
CA ILE A 271 -8.03 -3.17 -6.85
C ILE A 271 -7.76 -4.52 -7.51
N CYS A 272 -7.79 -5.58 -6.71
CA CYS A 272 -7.84 -6.95 -7.20
C CYS A 272 -9.28 -7.47 -7.12
N ASP A 273 -9.82 -7.92 -8.24
CA ASP A 273 -11.06 -8.68 -8.29
C ASP A 273 -10.71 -10.18 -8.36
N ASN A 274 -11.00 -10.88 -7.28
CA ASN A 274 -10.79 -12.32 -7.17
C ASN A 274 -12.12 -13.00 -6.87
N LYS A 275 -12.70 -13.68 -7.88
CA LYS A 275 -13.97 -14.42 -7.77
C LYS A 275 -15.12 -13.54 -7.19
N ASN A 276 -15.28 -12.33 -7.71
CA ASN A 276 -16.27 -11.33 -7.30
C ASN A 276 -16.03 -10.68 -5.92
N VAL A 277 -14.90 -10.96 -5.27
CA VAL A 277 -14.46 -10.23 -4.07
C VAL A 277 -13.45 -9.17 -4.49
N LYS A 278 -13.83 -7.91 -4.35
CA LYS A 278 -12.96 -6.77 -4.66
C LYS A 278 -12.15 -6.37 -3.43
N THR A 279 -10.84 -6.44 -3.55
CA THR A 279 -9.90 -6.10 -2.48
C THR A 279 -9.00 -4.96 -2.95
N ILE A 280 -8.96 -3.88 -2.18
CA ILE A 280 -8.01 -2.78 -2.43
C ILE A 280 -6.66 -3.21 -1.89
N ILE A 281 -5.67 -3.36 -2.78
CA ILE A 281 -4.32 -3.81 -2.41
C ILE A 281 -3.32 -2.67 -2.30
N ALA A 282 -3.55 -1.54 -2.98
CA ALA A 282 -2.73 -0.35 -2.85
C ALA A 282 -3.56 0.93 -2.98
N LYS A 283 -3.09 2.00 -2.36
CA LYS A 283 -3.61 3.36 -2.48
C LYS A 283 -2.45 4.33 -2.60
N GLY A 284 -2.65 5.41 -3.34
CA GLY A 284 -1.63 6.43 -3.49
C GLY A 284 -2.18 7.73 -4.07
N GLY A 285 -1.32 8.71 -4.15
CA GLY A 285 -1.66 10.01 -4.71
C GLY A 285 -0.66 11.10 -4.35
N ARG A 286 -0.97 12.30 -4.79
CA ARG A 286 -0.15 13.50 -4.63
C ARG A 286 -0.56 14.26 -3.37
N TYR A 287 0.43 14.73 -2.60
CA TYR A 287 0.23 15.37 -1.29
C TYR A 287 1.11 16.62 -1.08
N ASP A 288 1.12 17.53 -2.06
CA ASP A 288 1.96 18.73 -2.07
C ASP A 288 1.78 19.61 -0.84
N GLU A 289 0.54 19.77 -0.37
CA GLU A 289 0.21 20.59 0.81
C GLU A 289 0.85 20.05 2.10
N LEU A 290 1.00 18.72 2.20
CA LEU A 290 1.70 18.12 3.34
C LEU A 290 3.19 18.45 3.31
N VAL A 291 3.82 18.40 2.11
CA VAL A 291 5.22 18.78 1.95
C VAL A 291 5.42 20.25 2.28
N ARG A 292 4.53 21.13 1.78
CA ARG A 292 4.53 22.58 2.08
C ARG A 292 4.45 22.85 3.57
N TYR A 293 3.59 22.16 4.27
CA TYR A 293 3.42 22.35 5.71
C TYR A 293 4.69 22.08 6.52
N PHE A 294 5.39 21.00 6.22
CA PHE A 294 6.61 20.66 6.93
C PHE A 294 7.86 21.38 6.38
N ASN A 295 7.82 21.83 5.13
CA ASN A 295 8.95 22.46 4.44
C ASN A 295 8.53 23.77 3.77
N PRO A 296 8.06 24.79 4.53
CA PRO A 296 7.50 26.02 3.96
C PRO A 296 8.51 26.87 3.18
N ASN A 297 9.80 26.68 3.44
CA ASN A 297 10.89 27.42 2.79
C ASN A 297 11.49 26.71 1.57
N GLU A 298 11.02 25.50 1.26
CA GLU A 298 11.47 24.77 0.07
C GLU A 298 10.88 25.37 -1.20
N LYS A 299 11.71 25.45 -2.26
CA LYS A 299 11.26 25.94 -3.58
C LYS A 299 10.34 24.91 -4.28
N ILE A 300 10.64 23.63 -4.10
CA ILE A 300 9.92 22.53 -4.72
C ILE A 300 9.19 21.77 -3.58
N ILE A 301 7.88 21.97 -3.51
CA ILE A 301 7.01 21.53 -2.40
C ILE A 301 6.03 20.46 -2.83
N ASN A 302 6.46 19.49 -3.61
CA ASN A 302 5.59 18.44 -4.10
C ASN A 302 5.96 17.07 -3.52
N GLY A 303 4.96 16.21 -3.42
CA GLY A 303 5.11 14.86 -2.94
C GLY A 303 4.07 13.93 -3.55
N ILE A 304 4.48 12.73 -3.87
CA ILE A 304 3.64 11.66 -4.38
C ILE A 304 4.15 10.31 -3.90
N GLY A 305 3.24 9.40 -3.58
CA GLY A 305 3.61 8.07 -3.15
C GLY A 305 2.45 7.10 -3.20
N PHE A 306 2.72 5.87 -2.79
CA PHE A 306 1.69 4.87 -2.58
C PHE A 306 2.02 3.98 -1.39
N THR A 307 0.99 3.31 -0.92
CA THR A 307 1.07 2.29 0.13
C THR A 307 0.35 1.02 -0.33
N ILE A 308 1.01 -0.12 -0.20
CA ILE A 308 0.48 -1.47 -0.43
C ILE A 308 0.09 -2.07 0.92
N SER A 309 -1.12 -2.62 1.05
CA SER A 309 -1.57 -3.40 2.21
C SER A 309 -1.04 -4.83 2.10
N ILE A 310 -0.05 -5.17 2.91
CA ILE A 310 0.52 -6.53 2.96
C ILE A 310 -0.53 -7.54 3.42
N ASP A 311 -1.37 -7.16 4.38
CA ASP A 311 -2.42 -8.04 4.88
C ASP A 311 -3.42 -8.45 3.79
N ASN A 312 -3.85 -7.48 2.96
CA ASN A 312 -4.74 -7.75 1.84
C ASN A 312 -4.05 -8.55 0.73
N LEU A 313 -2.76 -8.24 0.49
CA LEU A 313 -1.98 -8.91 -0.55
C LEU A 313 -1.69 -10.36 -0.20
N ARG A 314 -1.42 -10.67 1.10
CA ARG A 314 -1.17 -12.03 1.59
C ARG A 314 -2.32 -12.99 1.25
N GLU A 315 -3.57 -12.55 1.32
CA GLU A 315 -4.75 -13.37 1.00
C GLU A 315 -4.81 -13.75 -0.50
N LEU A 316 -4.11 -13.02 -1.34
CA LEU A 316 -4.16 -13.11 -2.80
C LEU A 316 -2.96 -13.84 -3.42
N ILE A 317 -1.90 -14.12 -2.65
CA ILE A 317 -0.71 -14.81 -3.16
C ILE A 317 -0.92 -16.31 -3.32
N VAL A 318 -0.16 -16.87 -4.26
CA VAL A 318 0.07 -18.33 -4.30
C VAL A 318 1.17 -18.65 -3.30
N GLU A 319 0.88 -19.53 -2.36
CA GLU A 319 1.92 -20.00 -1.43
C GLU A 319 3.09 -20.56 -2.23
N LYS A 320 4.23 -19.91 -2.11
CA LYS A 320 5.49 -20.49 -2.60
C LYS A 320 5.76 -21.70 -1.71
N SER A 321 5.54 -22.90 -2.21
CA SER A 321 6.07 -24.11 -1.58
C SER A 321 7.60 -24.08 -1.72
N GLN A 322 8.25 -23.20 -0.98
CA GLN A 322 9.70 -23.24 -0.88
C GLN A 322 10.06 -24.43 0.02
N THR A 323 10.13 -25.61 -0.56
CA THR A 323 10.93 -26.68 0.00
C THR A 323 12.41 -26.30 -0.14
N LYS A 324 12.84 -25.26 0.61
CA LYS A 324 14.28 -25.05 0.78
C LYS A 324 14.83 -26.36 1.30
N LYS A 325 15.87 -26.88 0.66
CA LYS A 325 16.57 -28.08 1.12
C LYS A 325 16.85 -27.92 2.61
N LYS A 326 16.27 -28.81 3.41
CA LYS A 326 16.40 -28.82 4.87
C LYS A 326 16.93 -30.18 5.28
N VAL A 327 18.16 -30.20 5.77
CA VAL A 327 18.90 -31.41 6.07
C VAL A 327 18.85 -31.69 7.57
N LEU A 328 18.51 -32.92 7.92
CA LEU A 328 18.66 -33.46 9.27
C LEU A 328 19.99 -34.20 9.35
N LEU A 329 20.90 -33.74 10.19
CA LEU A 329 22.15 -34.40 10.51
C LEU A 329 21.95 -35.34 11.70
N LEU A 330 22.36 -36.59 11.52
CA LEU A 330 22.32 -37.63 12.55
C LEU A 330 23.70 -38.26 12.73
N PHE A 331 23.99 -38.74 13.91
CA PHE A 331 25.20 -39.47 14.23
C PHE A 331 24.86 -40.69 15.10
N LYS A 332 25.71 -41.72 15.03
CA LYS A 332 25.49 -42.98 15.77
C LYS A 332 26.11 -42.94 17.16
N ASP A 333 27.26 -42.31 17.32
CA ASP A 333 28.05 -42.31 18.52
C ASP A 333 28.33 -40.87 18.98
N SER A 334 28.27 -40.65 20.30
CA SER A 334 28.40 -39.32 20.92
C SER A 334 29.72 -38.61 20.59
N TYR A 335 30.81 -39.36 20.34
CA TYR A 335 32.10 -38.79 19.93
C TYR A 335 32.08 -38.07 18.57
N LEU A 336 31.04 -38.33 17.72
CA LEU A 336 30.84 -37.66 16.45
C LEU A 336 30.14 -36.32 16.53
N LEU A 337 29.76 -35.88 17.75
CA LEU A 337 29.01 -34.64 17.94
C LEU A 337 29.77 -33.41 17.40
N ASP A 338 31.05 -33.27 17.73
CA ASP A 338 31.89 -32.15 17.25
C ASP A 338 32.00 -32.13 15.72
N LYS A 339 32.13 -33.32 15.11
CA LYS A 339 32.11 -33.45 13.63
C LYS A 339 30.76 -33.06 13.05
N GLY A 340 29.67 -33.44 13.71
CA GLY A 340 28.32 -33.03 13.36
C GLY A 340 28.12 -31.53 13.40
N ILE A 341 28.60 -30.83 14.42
CA ILE A 341 28.58 -29.39 14.56
C ILE A 341 29.35 -28.70 13.41
N ASN A 342 30.53 -29.23 13.09
CA ASN A 342 31.34 -28.66 12.00
C ASN A 342 30.67 -28.84 10.65
N GLU A 343 30.07 -30.01 10.38
CA GLU A 343 29.32 -30.27 9.14
C GLU A 343 28.07 -29.39 9.05
N GLN A 344 27.35 -29.19 10.17
CA GLN A 344 26.22 -28.26 10.22
C GLN A 344 26.64 -26.85 9.80
N LYS A 345 27.74 -26.34 10.35
CA LYS A 345 28.27 -25.02 9.97
C LYS A 345 28.69 -24.94 8.51
N ALA A 346 29.29 -26.02 7.97
CA ALA A 346 29.69 -26.09 6.57
C ALA A 346 28.48 -26.01 5.63
N LEU A 347 27.39 -26.72 5.94
CA LEU A 347 26.15 -26.69 5.17
C LEU A 347 25.44 -25.34 5.28
N GLN A 348 25.41 -24.76 6.47
CA GLN A 348 24.82 -23.43 6.72
C GLN A 348 25.56 -22.33 5.91
N LYS A 349 26.88 -22.39 5.80
CA LYS A 349 27.67 -21.48 4.94
C LYS A 349 27.30 -21.61 3.46
N LYS A 350 26.79 -22.77 3.02
CA LYS A 350 26.25 -23.00 1.66
C LYS A 350 24.77 -22.59 1.54
N GLY A 351 24.17 -21.97 2.55
CA GLY A 351 22.77 -21.55 2.56
C GLY A 351 21.75 -22.68 2.76
N ILE A 352 22.19 -23.87 3.19
CA ILE A 352 21.33 -25.03 3.42
C ILE A 352 20.82 -24.98 4.85
N ILE A 353 19.49 -25.06 5.05
CA ILE A 353 18.90 -25.15 6.39
C ILE A 353 19.27 -26.51 6.97
N THR A 354 19.90 -26.53 8.13
CA THR A 354 20.43 -27.75 8.71
C THR A 354 20.06 -27.85 10.19
N ILE A 355 19.50 -28.99 10.59
CA ILE A 355 19.23 -29.35 11.98
C ILE A 355 20.16 -30.50 12.33
N LEU A 356 20.92 -30.35 13.42
CA LEU A 356 21.68 -31.44 14.03
C LEU A 356 20.85 -32.01 15.18
N TYR A 357 20.50 -33.28 15.10
CA TYR A 357 19.89 -33.99 16.24
C TYR A 357 20.97 -34.38 17.24
N LEU A 358 20.87 -33.85 18.44
CA LEU A 358 21.97 -33.88 19.41
C LEU A 358 22.12 -35.21 20.18
N ASN A 359 21.19 -36.15 19.97
CA ASN A 359 21.28 -37.47 20.59
C ASN A 359 21.72 -38.51 19.55
N PRO A 360 22.48 -39.55 19.95
CA PRO A 360 22.79 -40.66 19.03
C PRO A 360 21.52 -41.32 18.49
N CYS A 361 21.55 -41.66 17.21
CA CYS A 361 20.46 -42.32 16.53
C CYS A 361 21.03 -43.54 15.77
N ASN A 362 20.59 -44.76 16.11
CA ASN A 362 21.12 -45.97 15.53
C ASN A 362 20.13 -46.68 14.57
N GLU A 363 18.87 -46.21 14.57
CA GLU A 363 17.80 -46.86 13.79
C GLU A 363 17.30 -45.96 12.66
N ASN A 364 17.23 -46.55 11.45
CA ASN A 364 16.68 -45.85 10.30
C ASN A 364 15.18 -45.57 10.42
N SER A 365 14.43 -46.39 11.16
CA SER A 365 13.03 -46.15 11.48
C SER A 365 12.86 -44.85 12.25
N LYS A 366 13.65 -44.66 13.32
CA LYS A 366 13.68 -43.44 14.15
C LYS A 366 14.16 -42.22 13.35
N ALA A 367 15.17 -42.39 12.50
CA ALA A 367 15.66 -41.34 11.61
C ALA A 367 14.55 -40.75 10.71
N ASN A 368 13.72 -41.63 10.11
CA ASN A 368 12.60 -41.23 9.26
C ASN A 368 11.49 -40.51 10.04
N ILE A 369 11.24 -40.90 11.30
CA ILE A 369 10.30 -40.21 12.19
C ILE A 369 10.84 -38.80 12.49
N LEU A 370 12.09 -38.69 12.91
CA LEU A 370 12.74 -37.41 13.21
C LEU A 370 12.77 -36.48 11.99
N MET A 371 13.01 -37.03 10.78
CA MET A 371 12.98 -36.24 9.56
C MET A 371 11.59 -35.59 9.34
N LYS A 372 10.51 -36.33 9.59
CA LYS A 372 9.13 -35.81 9.48
C LYS A 372 8.81 -34.82 10.61
N GLU A 373 9.16 -35.11 11.86
CA GLU A 373 8.93 -34.23 13.01
C GLU A 373 9.62 -32.87 12.85
N HIS A 374 10.83 -32.87 12.31
CA HIS A 374 11.59 -31.65 12.03
C HIS A 374 11.30 -31.04 10.66
N ASN A 375 10.35 -31.58 9.89
CA ASN A 375 10.03 -31.15 8.53
C ASN A 375 11.29 -31.00 7.65
N CYS A 376 12.19 -31.99 7.70
CA CYS A 376 13.40 -32.06 6.88
C CYS A 376 13.12 -32.78 5.56
N THR A 377 13.84 -32.40 4.50
CA THR A 377 13.72 -32.99 3.15
C THR A 377 14.74 -34.12 2.92
N GLU A 378 15.78 -34.17 3.75
CA GLU A 378 16.89 -35.10 3.58
C GLU A 378 17.52 -35.44 4.93
N ILE A 379 18.04 -36.66 5.04
CA ILE A 379 18.85 -37.10 6.20
C ILE A 379 20.29 -37.26 5.73
N GLN A 380 21.22 -36.70 6.48
CA GLN A 380 22.66 -36.93 6.30
C GLN A 380 23.26 -37.54 7.57
N TRP A 381 23.91 -38.67 7.46
CA TRP A 381 24.60 -39.32 8.54
C TRP A 381 26.05 -38.84 8.64
N ILE A 382 26.44 -38.45 9.86
CA ILE A 382 27.84 -38.14 10.20
C ILE A 382 28.57 -39.45 10.41
N LYS A 383 29.67 -39.67 9.69
CA LYS A 383 30.52 -40.85 9.73
C LYS A 383 31.85 -40.52 10.39
#